data_a4cb911f4d377defbbd400f6295ef76f
#
_entry.id   a4cb911f4d377defbbd400f6295ef76f
#
_cell.length_a   1.000
_cell.length_b   1.000
_cell.length_c   1.000
_cell.angle_alpha   90.00
_cell.angle_beta   90.00
_cell.angle_gamma   90.00
#
_symmetry.space_group_name_H-M   'P 1'
#
loop_
_entity.id
_entity.type
_entity.pdbx_description
1 polymer ?
#
loop_
_entity_poly.entity_id
_entity_poly.type
_entity_poly.pdbx_seq_one_letter_code
_entity_poly.pdbx_strand_id
1 'polypeptide(L)'
;MWTLTDLSLHKALAVFFFSCIYPTPLLIMHIIEVFTKGKHSEAANEDGWIVTDNFAAVIDGSTSKVEFRIGNKSKGQVAMETTREAISLLPSNASMSEALLYLTEALASAVPDLLHKEAAYRLTCSAVIFSKQRKELWFIGDCQSRFCGITHTHPKLIDTLLTQIRCDIVEYALKKGYSTNELLKNDIGRNFIFNELREQCHFQNDTNPSNIFRYPVLDGTPVPPELVSVVPVGNTKQLILASDGYPCLFDTLQESEDYLERVLSQDPLCIHENPATKCLIEGNSSFDDRTFLRLSINDSTL
;
A
#
# COMPACT_ATOMS: atom_id res chain seq x y z
N MET A 1 -36.97 -80.58 2.69
CA MET A 1 -36.75 -80.66 1.25
C MET A 1 -36.02 -79.39 0.85
N TRP A 2 -34.76 -79.44 0.82
CA TRP A 2 -33.74 -79.06 -0.17
C TRP A 2 -34.00 -77.69 -0.81
N THR A 3 -33.03 -76.75 -0.91
CA THR A 3 -31.60 -76.70 -1.20
C THR A 3 -31.02 -75.33 -0.94
N LEU A 4 -29.93 -75.22 -0.34
CA LEU A 4 -28.61 -74.69 -0.65
C LEU A 4 -28.47 -73.75 -1.84
N THR A 5 -27.74 -72.71 -1.55
CA THR A 5 -26.56 -72.06 -2.13
C THR A 5 -26.90 -70.73 -2.83
N ASP A 6 -26.27 -69.59 -2.46
CA ASP A 6 -24.94 -69.27 -2.98
C ASP A 6 -24.31 -68.09 -2.15
N LEU A 7 -23.12 -68.32 -1.68
CA LEU A 7 -22.24 -67.28 -1.15
C LEU A 7 -21.45 -66.66 -2.31
N SER A 8 -21.80 -65.50 -2.73
CA SER A 8 -20.90 -64.72 -3.60
C SER A 8 -20.11 -63.70 -2.79
N LEU A 9 -18.85 -64.03 -2.62
CA LEU A 9 -17.81 -63.13 -2.07
C LEU A 9 -17.66 -61.91 -3.00
N HIS A 10 -18.17 -60.78 -2.60
CA HIS A 10 -17.74 -59.51 -3.18
C HIS A 10 -16.49 -59.05 -2.46
N LYS A 11 -15.33 -59.31 -3.08
CA LYS A 11 -14.05 -58.69 -2.73
C LYS A 11 -14.16 -57.19 -2.98
N ALA A 12 -14.38 -56.41 -1.92
CA ALA A 12 -14.20 -54.98 -1.98
C ALA A 12 -12.70 -54.70 -2.14
N LEU A 13 -12.29 -54.32 -3.33
CA LEU A 13 -10.97 -53.75 -3.60
C LEU A 13 -10.93 -52.37 -2.95
N ALA A 14 -10.34 -52.28 -1.77
CA ALA A 14 -9.99 -50.98 -1.17
C ALA A 14 -8.81 -50.42 -1.97
N VAL A 15 -9.11 -49.53 -2.91
CA VAL A 15 -8.10 -48.71 -3.57
C VAL A 15 -7.63 -47.68 -2.56
N PHE A 16 -6.52 -47.94 -1.87
CA PHE A 16 -5.79 -46.93 -1.12
C PHE A 16 -5.20 -45.93 -2.13
N PHE A 17 -5.84 -44.78 -2.29
CA PHE A 17 -5.18 -43.63 -2.85
C PHE A 17 -4.13 -43.15 -1.84
N PHE A 18 -2.91 -43.60 -2.02
CA PHE A 18 -1.76 -42.88 -1.51
C PHE A 18 -1.71 -41.52 -2.26
N SER A 19 -2.37 -40.51 -1.75
CA SER A 19 -2.01 -39.15 -2.10
C SER A 19 -0.58 -38.96 -1.60
N CYS A 20 0.39 -39.05 -2.53
CA CYS A 20 1.73 -38.53 -2.27
C CYS A 20 1.57 -37.08 -1.89
N ILE A 21 1.59 -36.78 -0.59
CA ILE A 21 1.76 -35.44 -0.08
C ILE A 21 3.21 -35.08 -0.41
N TYR A 22 3.46 -34.58 -1.62
CA TYR A 22 4.71 -33.89 -1.88
C TYR A 22 4.68 -32.67 -0.96
N PRO A 23 5.68 -32.50 -0.08
CA PRO A 23 5.74 -31.28 0.71
C PRO A 23 5.78 -30.12 -0.28
N THR A 24 4.80 -29.23 -0.18
CA THR A 24 4.82 -27.99 -0.95
C THR A 24 6.17 -27.31 -0.65
N PRO A 25 6.98 -27.00 -1.68
CA PRO A 25 8.29 -26.42 -1.46
C PRO A 25 8.11 -25.14 -0.61
N LEU A 26 8.89 -25.07 0.47
CA LEU A 26 8.85 -23.94 1.39
C LEU A 26 9.36 -22.71 0.63
N LEU A 27 8.51 -21.73 0.40
CA LEU A 27 8.91 -20.47 -0.24
C LEU A 27 9.85 -19.71 0.70
N ILE A 28 10.99 -19.25 0.18
CA ILE A 28 11.95 -18.43 0.93
C ILE A 28 11.93 -17.03 0.34
N MET A 29 11.81 -16.03 1.21
CA MET A 29 11.92 -14.61 0.85
C MET A 29 13.25 -14.07 1.33
N HIS A 30 13.98 -13.37 0.44
CA HIS A 30 15.19 -12.63 0.80
C HIS A 30 15.10 -11.21 0.30
N ILE A 31 15.56 -10.27 1.11
CA ILE A 31 15.70 -8.87 0.71
C ILE A 31 16.87 -8.77 -0.26
N ILE A 32 16.62 -8.24 -1.47
CA ILE A 32 17.66 -7.88 -2.44
C ILE A 32 18.08 -6.43 -2.23
N GLU A 33 17.09 -5.53 -2.17
CA GLU A 33 17.29 -4.10 -1.98
C GLU A 33 16.21 -3.57 -1.03
N VAL A 34 16.59 -2.65 -0.17
CA VAL A 34 15.63 -1.90 0.65
C VAL A 34 16.11 -0.47 0.83
N PHE A 35 15.18 0.46 0.70
CA PHE A 35 15.44 1.88 0.88
C PHE A 35 14.20 2.56 1.42
N THR A 36 14.38 3.50 2.35
CA THR A 36 13.32 4.39 2.82
C THR A 36 13.92 5.75 3.09
N LYS A 37 13.22 6.82 2.72
CA LYS A 37 13.68 8.19 2.89
C LYS A 37 12.52 9.15 3.07
N GLY A 38 12.60 9.95 4.12
CA GLY A 38 11.66 11.04 4.37
C GLY A 38 11.86 12.19 3.38
N LYS A 39 10.76 12.76 2.89
CA LYS A 39 10.79 13.93 1.99
C LYS A 39 11.47 15.15 2.60
N HIS A 40 11.31 15.36 3.89
CA HIS A 40 11.89 16.49 4.64
C HIS A 40 13.07 16.05 5.50
N SER A 41 12.88 15.02 6.33
CA SER A 41 13.91 14.46 7.21
C SER A 41 13.53 13.02 7.59
N GLU A 42 14.54 12.22 7.96
CA GLU A 42 14.33 10.85 8.41
C GLU A 42 13.43 10.79 9.66
N ALA A 43 13.55 11.76 10.57
CA ALA A 43 12.73 11.82 11.78
C ALA A 43 11.24 12.12 11.50
N ALA A 44 10.92 12.69 10.34
CA ALA A 44 9.56 13.00 9.93
C ALA A 44 8.99 11.99 8.91
N ASN A 45 9.75 10.98 8.55
CA ASN A 45 9.31 9.95 7.62
C ASN A 45 8.08 9.21 8.16
N GLU A 46 7.04 9.12 7.34
CA GLU A 46 5.79 8.42 7.65
C GLU A 46 5.71 7.04 7.00
N ASP A 47 6.66 6.71 6.12
CA ASP A 47 6.76 5.42 5.45
C ASP A 47 7.50 4.37 6.28
N GLY A 48 7.20 3.11 6.01
CA GLY A 48 7.91 1.99 6.58
C GLY A 48 7.76 0.70 5.80
N TRP A 49 8.51 -0.30 6.21
CA TRP A 49 8.47 -1.64 5.62
C TRP A 49 8.66 -2.72 6.67
N ILE A 50 8.28 -3.94 6.33
CA ILE A 50 8.51 -5.14 7.13
C ILE A 50 8.69 -6.37 6.23
N VAL A 51 9.56 -7.27 6.66
CA VAL A 51 9.67 -8.64 6.13
C VAL A 51 9.72 -9.59 7.31
N THR A 52 8.79 -10.54 7.32
CA THR A 52 8.72 -11.66 8.27
C THR A 52 8.90 -12.98 7.52
N ASP A 53 8.84 -14.10 8.19
CA ASP A 53 8.86 -15.42 7.54
C ASP A 53 7.68 -15.63 6.56
N ASN A 54 6.55 -14.93 6.77
CA ASN A 54 5.30 -15.18 6.06
C ASN A 54 4.75 -13.99 5.27
N PHE A 55 5.14 -12.78 5.63
CA PHE A 55 4.64 -11.55 5.02
C PHE A 55 5.76 -10.57 4.72
N ALA A 56 5.59 -9.82 3.65
CA ALA A 56 6.37 -8.62 3.40
C ALA A 56 5.43 -7.47 3.07
N ALA A 57 5.74 -6.25 3.54
CA ALA A 57 4.90 -5.10 3.27
C ALA A 57 5.70 -3.81 3.16
N VAL A 58 5.16 -2.88 2.38
CA VAL A 58 5.46 -1.45 2.43
C VAL A 58 4.19 -0.75 2.91
N ILE A 59 4.38 0.20 3.83
CA ILE A 59 3.33 0.92 4.53
C ILE A 59 3.62 2.41 4.38
N ASP A 60 2.65 3.16 3.90
CA ASP A 60 2.70 4.61 3.70
C ASP A 60 1.73 5.29 4.66
N GLY A 61 2.28 6.00 5.63
CA GLY A 61 1.50 6.73 6.63
C GLY A 61 1.01 8.06 6.09
N SER A 62 -0.30 8.28 6.10
CA SER A 62 -0.92 9.47 5.56
C SER A 62 -0.51 10.74 6.29
N THR A 63 0.09 11.70 5.57
CA THR A 63 0.41 13.03 6.11
C THR A 63 -0.86 13.75 6.57
N SER A 64 -0.87 14.13 7.85
CA SER A 64 -2.01 14.79 8.49
C SER A 64 -2.37 16.10 7.82
N LYS A 65 -3.67 16.33 7.58
CA LYS A 65 -4.23 17.62 7.13
C LYS A 65 -4.74 18.45 8.30
N VAL A 66 -4.60 17.96 9.54
CA VAL A 66 -4.92 18.66 10.79
C VAL A 66 -3.69 18.66 11.69
N GLU A 67 -3.51 19.72 12.47
CA GLU A 67 -2.44 19.82 13.46
C GLU A 67 -2.76 18.90 14.65
N PHE A 68 -2.24 17.70 14.60
CA PHE A 68 -2.40 16.71 15.67
C PHE A 68 -1.18 15.79 15.74
N ARG A 69 -0.68 15.53 16.93
CA ARG A 69 0.44 14.64 17.20
C ARG A 69 0.14 13.73 18.38
N ILE A 70 0.73 12.54 18.36
CA ILE A 70 0.68 11.57 19.45
C ILE A 70 2.08 11.49 20.05
N GLY A 71 2.29 12.17 21.18
CA GLY A 71 3.63 12.44 21.67
C GLY A 71 4.43 13.27 20.67
N ASN A 72 5.59 12.74 20.25
CA ASN A 72 6.45 13.39 19.26
C ASN A 72 6.19 12.96 17.81
N LYS A 73 5.24 12.02 17.58
CA LYS A 73 4.99 11.42 16.28
C LYS A 73 3.77 12.02 15.59
N SER A 74 3.80 12.05 14.27
CA SER A 74 2.62 12.33 13.46
C SER A 74 1.65 11.13 13.47
N LYS A 75 0.41 11.36 13.04
CA LYS A 75 -0.58 10.29 12.89
C LYS A 75 -0.13 9.23 11.89
N GLY A 76 0.46 9.65 10.77
CA GLY A 76 0.99 8.74 9.75
C GLY A 76 2.08 7.85 10.31
N GLN A 77 3.02 8.41 11.10
CA GLN A 77 4.07 7.62 11.78
C GLN A 77 3.48 6.58 12.72
N VAL A 78 2.50 6.96 13.55
CA VAL A 78 1.86 6.01 14.47
C VAL A 78 1.06 4.96 13.71
N ALA A 79 0.36 5.34 12.63
CA ALA A 79 -0.37 4.40 11.77
C ALA A 79 0.56 3.37 11.14
N MET A 80 1.67 3.83 10.57
CA MET A 80 2.69 2.97 9.95
C MET A 80 3.29 2.00 10.97
N GLU A 81 3.72 2.50 12.13
CA GLU A 81 4.34 1.66 13.16
C GLU A 81 3.37 0.62 13.72
N THR A 82 2.13 1.02 14.04
CA THR A 82 1.08 0.12 14.52
C THR A 82 0.77 -0.97 13.49
N THR A 83 0.63 -0.58 12.23
CA THR A 83 0.36 -1.53 11.13
C THR A 83 1.53 -2.49 10.93
N ARG A 84 2.78 -1.99 10.99
CA ARG A 84 3.99 -2.81 10.88
C ARG A 84 4.08 -3.84 12.01
N GLU A 85 3.82 -3.43 13.24
CA GLU A 85 3.80 -4.35 14.38
C GLU A 85 2.69 -5.40 14.22
N ALA A 86 1.49 -4.98 13.85
CA ALA A 86 0.36 -5.89 13.64
C ALA A 86 0.63 -6.92 12.52
N ILE A 87 1.26 -6.53 11.40
CA ILE A 87 1.66 -7.46 10.34
C ILE A 87 2.64 -8.52 10.88
N SER A 88 3.54 -8.16 11.80
CA SER A 88 4.49 -9.11 12.40
C SER A 88 3.82 -10.22 13.21
N LEU A 89 2.61 -9.98 13.68
CA LEU A 89 1.84 -10.88 14.54
C LEU A 89 0.75 -11.66 13.78
N LEU A 90 0.59 -11.41 12.47
CA LEU A 90 -0.41 -12.11 11.66
C LEU A 90 -0.14 -13.62 11.61
N PRO A 91 -1.15 -14.48 11.75
CA PRO A 91 -1.05 -15.91 11.50
C PRO A 91 -0.51 -16.18 10.09
N SER A 92 0.40 -17.14 9.94
CA SER A 92 1.06 -17.44 8.65
C SER A 92 0.09 -17.71 7.49
N ASN A 93 -1.07 -18.27 7.79
CA ASN A 93 -2.13 -18.64 6.85
C ASN A 93 -3.26 -17.60 6.76
N ALA A 94 -3.13 -16.45 7.40
CA ALA A 94 -4.18 -15.43 7.39
C ALA A 94 -4.64 -15.11 5.95
N SER A 95 -5.94 -15.06 5.74
CA SER A 95 -6.54 -14.54 4.53
C SER A 95 -6.51 -13.01 4.53
N MET A 96 -6.71 -12.42 3.37
CA MET A 96 -6.83 -10.96 3.25
C MET A 96 -7.87 -10.39 4.22
N SER A 97 -9.05 -11.01 4.31
CA SER A 97 -10.13 -10.54 5.20
C SER A 97 -9.77 -10.67 6.69
N GLU A 98 -9.09 -11.75 7.11
CA GLU A 98 -8.62 -11.90 8.49
C GLU A 98 -7.51 -10.88 8.81
N ALA A 99 -6.61 -10.64 7.87
CA ALA A 99 -5.58 -9.61 8.02
C ALA A 99 -6.21 -8.22 8.15
N LEU A 100 -7.18 -7.86 7.29
CA LEU A 100 -7.89 -6.58 7.39
C LEU A 100 -8.53 -6.37 8.75
N LEU A 101 -9.23 -7.39 9.25
CA LEU A 101 -9.86 -7.32 10.58
C LEU A 101 -8.81 -7.06 11.66
N TYR A 102 -7.74 -7.84 11.67
CA TYR A 102 -6.69 -7.73 12.67
C TYR A 102 -5.98 -6.36 12.64
N LEU A 103 -5.64 -5.85 11.44
CA LEU A 103 -5.00 -4.56 11.27
C LEU A 103 -5.94 -3.40 11.64
N THR A 104 -7.22 -3.52 11.31
CA THR A 104 -8.26 -2.56 11.72
C THR A 104 -8.37 -2.46 13.24
N GLU A 105 -8.45 -3.60 13.93
CA GLU A 105 -8.54 -3.66 15.40
C GLU A 105 -7.27 -3.10 16.07
N ALA A 106 -6.09 -3.38 15.52
CA ALA A 106 -4.83 -2.85 16.03
C ALA A 106 -4.80 -1.32 15.96
N LEU A 107 -5.17 -0.72 14.83
CA LEU A 107 -5.25 0.73 14.66
C LEU A 107 -6.34 1.36 15.53
N ALA A 108 -7.50 0.74 15.62
CA ALA A 108 -8.58 1.20 16.47
C ALA A 108 -8.16 1.25 17.96
N SER A 109 -7.38 0.27 18.40
CA SER A 109 -6.90 0.16 19.78
C SER A 109 -5.72 1.08 20.12
N ALA A 110 -5.04 1.62 19.09
CA ALA A 110 -3.82 2.42 19.28
C ALA A 110 -4.08 3.85 19.79
N VAL A 111 -5.32 4.34 19.68
CA VAL A 111 -5.74 5.68 20.14
C VAL A 111 -7.08 5.63 20.86
N PRO A 112 -7.37 6.59 21.75
CA PRO A 112 -8.66 6.66 22.44
C PRO A 112 -9.86 6.74 21.47
N ASP A 113 -10.97 6.10 21.79
CA ASP A 113 -12.22 6.03 21.00
C ASP A 113 -12.72 7.40 20.50
N LEU A 114 -12.47 8.46 21.28
CA LEU A 114 -12.90 9.80 20.89
C LEU A 114 -12.28 10.25 19.55
N LEU A 115 -11.04 9.84 19.28
CA LEU A 115 -10.33 10.22 18.04
C LEU A 115 -10.82 9.44 16.82
N HIS A 116 -11.46 8.29 17.01
CA HIS A 116 -12.05 7.54 15.90
C HIS A 116 -13.36 8.13 15.38
N LYS A 117 -14.05 8.92 16.20
CA LYS A 117 -15.34 9.51 15.82
C LYS A 117 -15.23 10.54 14.71
N GLU A 118 -14.10 11.25 14.67
CA GLU A 118 -13.85 12.27 13.65
C GLU A 118 -12.81 11.75 12.65
N ALA A 119 -13.23 11.54 11.40
CA ALA A 119 -12.40 10.96 10.35
C ALA A 119 -11.04 11.66 10.17
N ALA A 120 -11.00 12.98 10.32
CA ALA A 120 -9.78 13.78 10.20
C ALA A 120 -8.68 13.44 11.24
N TYR A 121 -9.05 12.84 12.37
CA TYR A 121 -8.10 12.50 13.46
C TYR A 121 -7.71 11.03 13.48
N ARG A 122 -8.30 10.17 12.65
CA ARG A 122 -7.95 8.74 12.59
C ARG A 122 -6.49 8.55 12.19
N LEU A 123 -5.88 7.53 12.74
CA LEU A 123 -4.62 7.00 12.25
C LEU A 123 -4.85 6.40 10.87
N THR A 124 -4.14 6.85 9.86
CA THR A 124 -4.41 6.40 8.50
C THR A 124 -3.12 6.03 7.79
N CYS A 125 -3.10 4.88 7.13
CA CYS A 125 -2.04 4.49 6.21
C CYS A 125 -2.56 3.66 5.05
N SER A 126 -1.83 3.70 3.93
CA SER A 126 -1.92 2.76 2.82
C SER A 126 -0.91 1.62 3.04
N ALA A 127 -1.16 0.45 2.46
CA ALA A 127 -0.21 -0.64 2.49
C ALA A 127 -0.34 -1.55 1.27
N VAL A 128 0.80 -2.07 0.80
CA VAL A 128 0.86 -3.25 -0.07
C VAL A 128 1.49 -4.39 0.72
N ILE A 129 0.77 -5.51 0.85
CA ILE A 129 1.16 -6.65 1.67
C ILE A 129 1.27 -7.89 0.78
N PHE A 130 2.44 -8.52 0.78
CA PHE A 130 2.65 -9.83 0.17
C PHE A 130 2.44 -10.94 1.19
N SER A 131 1.50 -11.85 0.91
CA SER A 131 1.32 -13.11 1.65
C SER A 131 2.06 -14.23 0.96
N LYS A 132 3.14 -14.72 1.58
CA LYS A 132 3.97 -15.80 1.04
C LYS A 132 3.19 -17.09 0.84
N GLN A 133 2.41 -17.49 1.84
CA GLN A 133 1.66 -18.75 1.78
C GLN A 133 0.58 -18.75 0.71
N ARG A 134 -0.07 -17.58 0.49
CA ARG A 134 -1.12 -17.44 -0.51
C ARG A 134 -0.60 -17.09 -1.89
N LYS A 135 0.67 -16.63 -1.98
CA LYS A 135 1.26 -16.07 -3.20
C LYS A 135 0.42 -14.94 -3.78
N GLU A 136 -0.03 -14.05 -2.91
CA GLU A 136 -0.93 -12.94 -3.22
C GLU A 136 -0.36 -11.62 -2.71
N LEU A 137 -0.64 -10.53 -3.44
CA LEU A 137 -0.50 -9.15 -3.00
C LEU A 137 -1.85 -8.59 -2.64
N TRP A 138 -1.92 -7.89 -1.52
CA TRP A 138 -3.11 -7.17 -1.06
C TRP A 138 -2.80 -5.68 -1.08
N PHE A 139 -3.57 -4.91 -1.86
CA PHE A 139 -3.43 -3.47 -1.97
C PHE A 139 -4.53 -2.78 -1.18
N ILE A 140 -4.15 -2.11 -0.10
CA ILE A 140 -5.03 -1.31 0.74
C ILE A 140 -4.56 0.15 0.60
N GLY A 141 -5.19 0.90 -0.31
CA GLY A 141 -4.74 2.25 -0.69
C GLY A 141 -3.88 2.23 -1.95
N ASP A 142 -2.94 3.19 -2.06
CA ASP A 142 -2.22 3.58 -3.26
C ASP A 142 -0.73 3.20 -3.30
N CYS A 143 -0.27 2.37 -2.36
CA CYS A 143 1.03 1.72 -2.48
C CYS A 143 1.11 0.90 -3.78
N GLN A 144 2.33 0.67 -4.26
CA GLN A 144 2.61 0.08 -5.56
C GLN A 144 3.35 -1.25 -5.43
N SER A 145 3.30 -2.04 -6.49
CA SER A 145 4.15 -3.23 -6.64
C SER A 145 4.56 -3.42 -8.09
N ARG A 146 5.76 -4.00 -8.31
CA ARG A 146 6.23 -4.36 -9.64
C ARG A 146 6.80 -5.78 -9.65
N PHE A 147 6.35 -6.58 -10.61
CA PHE A 147 6.86 -7.91 -10.89
C PHE A 147 6.55 -8.32 -12.33
N CYS A 148 7.34 -9.22 -12.89
CA CYS A 148 7.24 -9.65 -14.30
C CYS A 148 7.18 -8.48 -15.30
N GLY A 149 7.87 -7.36 -15.00
CA GLY A 149 7.88 -6.17 -15.85
C GLY A 149 6.62 -5.31 -15.79
N ILE A 150 5.63 -5.68 -14.96
CA ILE A 150 4.35 -4.96 -14.83
C ILE A 150 4.30 -4.25 -13.49
N THR A 151 4.00 -2.95 -13.50
CA THR A 151 3.72 -2.18 -12.28
C THR A 151 2.21 -2.18 -12.02
N HIS A 152 1.85 -2.52 -10.79
CA HIS A 152 0.48 -2.50 -10.28
C HIS A 152 0.32 -1.26 -9.39
N THR A 153 -0.60 -0.38 -9.76
CA THR A 153 -0.94 0.86 -9.04
C THR A 153 -2.45 0.94 -8.85
N HIS A 154 -2.87 1.55 -7.77
CA HIS A 154 -4.28 1.71 -7.41
C HIS A 154 -4.58 3.16 -7.04
N PRO A 155 -4.54 4.11 -8.02
CA PRO A 155 -4.75 5.53 -7.74
C PRO A 155 -6.18 5.78 -7.25
N LYS A 156 -6.31 6.69 -6.30
CA LYS A 156 -7.61 7.17 -5.82
C LYS A 156 -8.22 8.09 -6.87
N LEU A 157 -9.47 7.85 -7.27
CA LEU A 157 -10.14 8.68 -8.28
C LEU A 157 -10.24 10.15 -7.84
N ILE A 158 -10.45 10.40 -6.54
CA ILE A 158 -10.48 11.75 -5.99
C ILE A 158 -9.13 12.47 -6.15
N ASP A 159 -8.00 11.77 -5.98
CA ASP A 159 -6.68 12.36 -6.19
C ASP A 159 -6.44 12.70 -7.67
N THR A 160 -6.94 11.87 -8.59
CA THR A 160 -6.89 12.18 -10.03
C THR A 160 -7.63 13.47 -10.35
N LEU A 161 -8.83 13.65 -9.80
CA LEU A 161 -9.62 14.88 -9.97
C LEU A 161 -8.90 16.10 -9.38
N LEU A 162 -8.45 16.00 -8.13
CA LEU A 162 -7.80 17.10 -7.43
C LEU A 162 -6.44 17.46 -8.05
N THR A 163 -5.71 16.47 -8.56
CA THR A 163 -4.48 16.68 -9.32
C THR A 163 -4.74 17.54 -10.56
N GLN A 164 -5.75 17.22 -11.33
CA GLN A 164 -6.09 18.00 -12.54
C GLN A 164 -6.42 19.46 -12.18
N ILE A 165 -7.28 19.68 -11.18
CA ILE A 165 -7.63 21.01 -10.70
C ILE A 165 -6.40 21.80 -10.26
N ARG A 166 -5.53 21.16 -9.46
CA ARG A 166 -4.28 21.78 -8.99
C ARG A 166 -3.39 22.18 -10.17
N CYS A 167 -3.16 21.26 -11.11
CA CYS A 167 -2.31 21.51 -12.27
C CYS A 167 -2.82 22.67 -13.10
N ASP A 168 -4.13 22.74 -13.38
CA ASP A 168 -4.74 23.83 -14.12
C ASP A 168 -4.56 25.20 -13.44
N ILE A 169 -4.68 25.25 -12.10
CA ILE A 169 -4.45 26.48 -11.31
C ILE A 169 -2.98 26.91 -11.39
N VAL A 170 -2.04 25.96 -11.26
CA VAL A 170 -0.60 26.24 -11.35
C VAL A 170 -0.22 26.72 -12.74
N GLU A 171 -0.70 26.07 -13.80
CA GLU A 171 -0.52 26.50 -15.19
C GLU A 171 -1.07 27.92 -15.42
N TYR A 172 -2.26 28.20 -14.92
CA TYR A 172 -2.85 29.54 -15.01
C TYR A 172 -1.97 30.59 -14.32
N ALA A 173 -1.40 30.26 -13.15
CA ALA A 173 -0.50 31.16 -12.45
C ALA A 173 0.79 31.44 -13.23
N LEU A 174 1.41 30.41 -13.82
CA LEU A 174 2.57 30.58 -14.69
C LEU A 174 2.28 31.52 -15.86
N LYS A 175 1.09 31.39 -16.51
CA LYS A 175 0.65 32.29 -17.58
C LYS A 175 0.41 33.73 -17.09
N LYS A 176 0.10 33.93 -15.81
CA LYS A 176 0.00 35.26 -15.17
C LYS A 176 1.34 35.89 -14.81
N GLY A 177 2.45 35.14 -14.96
CA GLY A 177 3.79 35.65 -14.69
C GLY A 177 4.37 35.25 -13.34
N TYR A 178 3.72 34.32 -12.59
CA TYR A 178 4.36 33.71 -11.44
C TYR A 178 5.56 32.87 -11.90
N SER A 179 6.67 32.97 -11.19
CA SER A 179 7.83 32.12 -11.43
C SER A 179 7.68 30.75 -10.76
N THR A 180 8.38 29.74 -11.28
CA THR A 180 8.48 28.42 -10.66
C THR A 180 8.91 28.52 -9.19
N ASN A 181 9.90 29.36 -8.87
CA ASN A 181 10.40 29.55 -7.51
C ASN A 181 9.34 30.11 -6.55
N GLU A 182 8.50 31.02 -7.00
CA GLU A 182 7.39 31.52 -6.17
C GLU A 182 6.36 30.42 -5.89
N LEU A 183 6.06 29.59 -6.88
CA LEU A 183 5.09 28.50 -6.75
C LEU A 183 5.63 27.33 -5.91
N LEU A 184 6.95 27.05 -5.94
CA LEU A 184 7.58 26.08 -5.04
C LEU A 184 7.56 26.53 -3.57
N LYS A 185 7.60 27.84 -3.31
CA LYS A 185 7.48 28.40 -1.95
C LYS A 185 6.03 28.44 -1.47
N ASN A 186 5.09 28.64 -2.40
CA ASN A 186 3.68 28.76 -2.09
C ASN A 186 2.85 28.13 -3.23
N ASP A 187 2.53 26.86 -3.11
CA ASP A 187 1.72 26.12 -4.06
C ASP A 187 0.26 26.56 -4.01
N ILE A 188 -0.06 27.58 -4.82
CA ILE A 188 -1.41 28.14 -4.87
C ILE A 188 -2.45 27.14 -5.38
N GLY A 189 -2.05 26.20 -6.25
CA GLY A 189 -2.92 25.12 -6.71
C GLY A 189 -3.28 24.17 -5.57
N ARG A 190 -2.29 23.76 -4.74
CA ARG A 190 -2.54 22.96 -3.55
C ARG A 190 -3.38 23.69 -2.52
N ASN A 191 -3.11 24.98 -2.31
CA ASN A 191 -3.92 25.82 -1.41
C ASN A 191 -5.38 25.86 -1.86
N PHE A 192 -5.63 25.92 -3.17
CA PHE A 192 -6.97 25.94 -3.72
C PHE A 192 -7.74 24.64 -3.45
N ILE A 193 -7.09 23.49 -3.59
CA ILE A 193 -7.70 22.17 -3.36
C ILE A 193 -7.61 21.69 -1.90
N PHE A 194 -7.05 22.48 -0.99
CA PHE A 194 -6.69 21.99 0.36
C PHE A 194 -7.90 21.55 1.17
N ASN A 195 -9.03 22.24 1.08
CA ASN A 195 -10.25 21.82 1.76
C ASN A 195 -10.75 20.46 1.26
N GLU A 196 -10.75 20.26 -0.05
CA GLU A 196 -11.15 18.97 -0.65
C GLU A 196 -10.19 17.85 -0.27
N LEU A 197 -8.89 18.13 -0.16
CA LEU A 197 -7.92 17.16 0.37
C LEU A 197 -8.19 16.78 1.84
N ARG A 198 -8.77 17.67 2.63
CA ARG A 198 -9.20 17.35 4.01
C ARG A 198 -10.45 16.48 4.04
N GLU A 199 -11.39 16.78 3.16
CA GLU A 199 -12.68 16.08 3.07
C GLU A 199 -12.54 14.65 2.49
N GLN A 200 -11.40 14.29 1.87
CA GLN A 200 -11.15 12.93 1.37
C GLN A 200 -11.36 11.84 2.42
N CYS A 201 -11.14 12.15 3.71
CA CYS A 201 -11.35 11.19 4.79
C CYS A 201 -12.78 10.66 4.87
N HIS A 202 -13.76 11.34 4.28
CA HIS A 202 -15.15 10.88 4.20
C HIS A 202 -15.40 9.82 3.11
N PHE A 203 -14.45 9.61 2.21
CA PHE A 203 -14.52 8.58 1.17
C PHE A 203 -13.78 7.30 1.56
N GLN A 204 -13.00 7.36 2.65
CA GLN A 204 -12.26 6.22 3.18
C GLN A 204 -13.21 5.13 3.67
N ASN A 205 -13.00 3.91 3.16
CA ASN A 205 -13.76 2.73 3.57
C ASN A 205 -15.30 2.88 3.44
N ASP A 206 -15.78 3.79 2.58
CA ASP A 206 -17.22 4.00 2.38
C ASP A 206 -17.86 2.74 1.79
N THR A 207 -18.91 2.25 2.44
CA THR A 207 -19.67 1.06 2.05
C THR A 207 -20.71 1.33 0.96
N ASN A 208 -20.97 2.61 0.61
CA ASN A 208 -21.93 2.97 -0.43
C ASN A 208 -21.35 2.68 -1.83
N PRO A 209 -21.85 1.66 -2.56
CA PRO A 209 -21.32 1.32 -3.88
C PRO A 209 -21.56 2.39 -4.95
N SER A 210 -22.48 3.32 -4.72
CA SER A 210 -22.72 4.44 -5.64
C SER A 210 -21.71 5.58 -5.48
N ASN A 211 -20.92 5.59 -4.41
CA ASN A 211 -19.85 6.56 -4.24
C ASN A 211 -18.62 6.12 -5.04
N ILE A 212 -18.41 6.74 -6.18
CA ILE A 212 -17.27 6.43 -7.08
C ILE A 212 -15.92 6.87 -6.52
N PHE A 213 -15.89 7.74 -5.50
CA PHE A 213 -14.67 8.24 -4.87
C PHE A 213 -14.21 7.41 -3.68
N ARG A 214 -14.97 6.35 -3.31
CA ARG A 214 -14.59 5.47 -2.21
C ARG A 214 -13.29 4.71 -2.48
N TYR A 215 -12.47 4.54 -1.47
CA TYR A 215 -11.21 3.81 -1.56
C TYR A 215 -10.84 3.15 -0.22
N PRO A 216 -10.08 2.04 -0.24
CA PRO A 216 -9.66 1.36 0.98
C PRO A 216 -8.47 2.08 1.62
N VAL A 217 -8.45 2.14 2.96
CA VAL A 217 -7.28 2.50 3.77
C VAL A 217 -7.32 1.73 5.09
N LEU A 218 -6.19 1.63 5.77
CA LEU A 218 -6.12 1.19 7.16
C LEU A 218 -6.25 2.42 8.06
N ASP A 219 -7.43 2.59 8.70
CA ASP A 219 -7.73 3.77 9.53
C ASP A 219 -8.43 3.43 10.87
N GLY A 220 -8.48 2.14 11.23
CA GLY A 220 -9.19 1.66 12.41
C GLY A 220 -10.69 1.48 12.19
N THR A 221 -11.22 1.73 10.99
CA THR A 221 -12.59 1.38 10.60
C THR A 221 -12.62 0.14 9.71
N PRO A 222 -13.72 -0.63 9.68
CA PRO A 222 -13.82 -1.79 8.82
C PRO A 222 -13.56 -1.45 7.34
N VAL A 223 -12.60 -2.14 6.74
CA VAL A 223 -12.29 -2.00 5.31
C VAL A 223 -13.20 -2.92 4.50
N PRO A 224 -14.03 -2.39 3.58
CA PRO A 224 -14.83 -3.24 2.69
C PRO A 224 -13.91 -4.13 1.82
N PRO A 225 -13.99 -5.47 1.92
CA PRO A 225 -13.07 -6.36 1.19
C PRO A 225 -13.10 -6.18 -0.33
N GLU A 226 -14.23 -5.77 -0.88
CA GLU A 226 -14.39 -5.52 -2.32
C GLU A 226 -13.63 -4.28 -2.84
N LEU A 227 -13.15 -3.42 -1.94
CA LEU A 227 -12.28 -2.29 -2.31
C LEU A 227 -10.81 -2.69 -2.39
N VAL A 228 -10.43 -3.80 -1.74
CA VAL A 228 -9.05 -4.27 -1.71
C VAL A 228 -8.73 -5.06 -2.96
N SER A 229 -7.70 -4.64 -3.68
CA SER A 229 -7.22 -5.39 -4.84
C SER A 229 -6.34 -6.55 -4.38
N VAL A 230 -6.68 -7.77 -4.81
CA VAL A 230 -5.89 -8.99 -4.57
C VAL A 230 -5.29 -9.46 -5.88
N VAL A 231 -3.95 -9.47 -5.95
CA VAL A 231 -3.22 -9.83 -7.18
C VAL A 231 -2.37 -11.08 -6.92
N PRO A 232 -2.62 -12.19 -7.63
CA PRO A 232 -1.78 -13.38 -7.52
C PRO A 232 -0.42 -13.13 -8.17
N VAL A 233 0.68 -13.48 -7.49
CA VAL A 233 2.04 -13.29 -8.01
C VAL A 233 2.55 -14.53 -8.78
N GLY A 234 1.83 -15.63 -8.75
CA GLY A 234 2.20 -16.86 -9.48
C GLY A 234 3.58 -17.40 -9.10
N ASN A 235 4.40 -17.68 -10.12
CA ASN A 235 5.77 -18.20 -9.97
C ASN A 235 6.83 -17.09 -10.10
N THR A 236 6.47 -15.86 -9.78
CA THR A 236 7.40 -14.72 -9.77
C THR A 236 8.61 -15.02 -8.88
N LYS A 237 9.80 -14.69 -9.38
CA LYS A 237 11.08 -14.87 -8.67
C LYS A 237 11.54 -13.59 -7.97
N GLN A 238 11.04 -12.44 -8.39
CA GLN A 238 11.36 -11.14 -7.83
C GLN A 238 10.10 -10.30 -7.71
N LEU A 239 10.00 -9.59 -6.60
CA LEU A 239 8.86 -8.75 -6.26
C LEU A 239 9.37 -7.43 -5.69
N ILE A 240 8.84 -6.34 -6.18
CA ILE A 240 9.09 -5.00 -5.65
C ILE A 240 7.80 -4.50 -5.01
N LEU A 241 7.90 -4.01 -3.79
CA LEU A 241 6.86 -3.27 -3.08
C LEU A 241 7.36 -1.84 -2.87
N ALA A 242 6.50 -0.85 -3.05
CA ALA A 242 6.88 0.55 -2.86
C ALA A 242 5.69 1.41 -2.41
N SER A 243 5.98 2.54 -1.75
CA SER A 243 4.99 3.60 -1.52
C SER A 243 4.76 4.44 -2.78
N ASP A 244 3.80 5.35 -2.75
CA ASP A 244 3.45 6.23 -3.87
C ASP A 244 4.46 7.39 -4.09
N GLY A 245 5.48 7.48 -3.24
CA GLY A 245 6.57 8.45 -3.38
C GLY A 245 7.45 8.24 -4.61
N TYR A 246 7.30 7.12 -5.34
CA TYR A 246 7.92 6.91 -6.63
C TYR A 246 6.91 7.15 -7.76
N PRO A 247 7.19 8.10 -8.68
CA PRO A 247 6.32 8.36 -9.83
C PRO A 247 6.29 7.17 -10.83
N CYS A 248 7.36 6.37 -10.84
CA CYS A 248 7.46 5.15 -11.65
C CYS A 248 8.39 4.15 -10.98
N LEU A 249 8.02 2.87 -11.00
CA LEU A 249 8.88 1.77 -10.51
C LEU A 249 9.59 1.08 -11.67
N PHE A 250 10.89 0.87 -11.50
CA PHE A 250 11.74 0.08 -12.37
C PHE A 250 12.18 -1.21 -11.67
N ASP A 251 12.97 -2.04 -12.35
CA ASP A 251 13.38 -3.36 -11.81
C ASP A 251 14.46 -3.24 -10.72
N THR A 252 15.07 -2.06 -10.57
CA THR A 252 16.07 -1.76 -9.53
C THR A 252 15.76 -0.47 -8.79
N LEU A 253 16.28 -0.35 -7.55
CA LEU A 253 16.21 0.88 -6.78
C LEU A 253 16.87 2.04 -7.52
N GLN A 254 18.08 1.81 -8.07
CA GLN A 254 18.83 2.86 -8.76
C GLN A 254 18.05 3.46 -9.93
N GLU A 255 17.44 2.63 -10.78
CA GLU A 255 16.65 3.13 -11.92
C GLU A 255 15.42 3.93 -11.46
N SER A 256 14.80 3.52 -10.35
CA SER A 256 13.64 4.22 -9.78
C SER A 256 14.02 5.58 -9.18
N GLU A 257 15.17 5.65 -8.47
CA GLU A 257 15.73 6.89 -7.92
C GLU A 257 16.20 7.83 -9.06
N ASP A 258 16.90 7.34 -10.09
CA ASP A 258 17.35 8.14 -11.24
C ASP A 258 16.16 8.76 -11.99
N TYR A 259 15.06 7.98 -12.13
CA TYR A 259 13.83 8.50 -12.74
C TYR A 259 13.20 9.59 -11.88
N LEU A 260 13.11 9.39 -10.58
CA LEU A 260 12.57 10.40 -9.64
C LEU A 260 13.41 11.68 -9.68
N GLU A 261 14.74 11.58 -9.62
CA GLU A 261 15.65 12.74 -9.68
C GLU A 261 15.44 13.53 -10.99
N ARG A 262 15.32 12.83 -12.11
CA ARG A 262 15.00 13.44 -13.41
C ARG A 262 13.68 14.20 -13.36
N VAL A 263 12.61 13.58 -12.87
CA VAL A 263 11.29 14.21 -12.76
C VAL A 263 11.34 15.45 -11.88
N LEU A 264 11.96 15.36 -10.69
CA LEU A 264 12.09 16.50 -9.79
C LEU A 264 12.89 17.66 -10.39
N SER A 265 13.87 17.37 -11.25
CA SER A 265 14.67 18.37 -11.96
C SER A 265 13.90 19.03 -13.11
N GLN A 266 13.14 18.26 -13.87
CA GLN A 266 12.45 18.72 -15.09
C GLN A 266 11.05 19.29 -14.82
N ASP A 267 10.35 18.72 -13.82
CA ASP A 267 8.99 19.11 -13.43
C ASP A 267 8.85 19.27 -11.91
N PRO A 268 9.59 20.19 -11.28
CA PRO A 268 9.53 20.37 -9.83
C PRO A 268 8.16 20.82 -9.31
N LEU A 269 7.30 21.38 -10.18
CA LEU A 269 5.94 21.72 -9.86
C LEU A 269 4.98 20.54 -9.92
N CYS A 270 5.40 19.40 -10.43
CA CYS A 270 4.59 18.18 -10.61
C CYS A 270 3.26 18.46 -11.34
N ILE A 271 3.37 19.01 -12.55
CA ILE A 271 2.22 19.38 -13.38
C ILE A 271 2.27 18.78 -14.79
N HIS A 272 3.41 18.22 -15.23
CA HIS A 272 3.62 17.70 -16.58
C HIS A 272 4.05 16.23 -16.58
N GLU A 273 5.31 15.95 -16.15
CA GLU A 273 5.89 14.60 -16.18
C GLU A 273 5.28 13.67 -15.11
N ASN A 274 4.97 14.24 -13.95
CA ASN A 274 4.33 13.54 -12.83
C ASN A 274 3.27 14.42 -12.17
N PRO A 275 2.11 14.65 -12.81
CA PRO A 275 1.03 15.42 -12.23
C PRO A 275 0.62 14.86 -10.86
N ALA A 276 0.61 15.71 -9.83
CA ALA A 276 0.31 15.29 -8.46
C ALA A 276 -0.47 16.37 -7.69
N THR A 277 -1.07 15.99 -6.57
CA THR A 277 -1.77 16.94 -5.65
C THR A 277 -0.82 17.87 -4.90
N LYS A 278 0.50 17.70 -5.05
CA LYS A 278 1.57 18.47 -4.39
C LYS A 278 2.79 18.61 -5.30
N CYS A 279 3.62 19.59 -5.05
CA CYS A 279 4.89 19.80 -5.73
C CYS A 279 6.08 19.49 -4.83
N LEU A 280 7.29 19.64 -5.37
CA LEU A 280 8.51 19.71 -4.57
C LEU A 280 8.50 21.01 -3.75
N ILE A 281 8.40 20.89 -2.44
CA ILE A 281 8.46 22.05 -1.52
C ILE A 281 9.93 22.42 -1.31
N GLU A 282 10.24 23.73 -1.26
CA GLU A 282 11.59 24.21 -0.97
C GLU A 282 12.14 23.61 0.33
N GLY A 283 13.34 23.04 0.28
CA GLY A 283 13.99 22.36 1.40
C GLY A 283 13.68 20.86 1.51
N ASN A 284 12.75 20.33 0.73
CA ASN A 284 12.50 18.89 0.65
C ASN A 284 13.40 18.22 -0.40
N SER A 285 13.74 16.95 -0.16
CA SER A 285 14.48 16.10 -1.09
C SER A 285 13.59 15.39 -2.12
N SER A 286 12.28 15.40 -1.92
CA SER A 286 11.27 14.81 -2.79
C SER A 286 9.89 15.44 -2.53
N PHE A 287 8.92 15.19 -3.41
CA PHE A 287 7.52 15.61 -3.20
C PHE A 287 6.81 14.74 -2.14
N ASP A 288 7.29 13.51 -1.88
CA ASP A 288 6.78 12.64 -0.81
C ASP A 288 7.87 11.82 -0.12
N ASP A 289 7.52 11.22 1.02
CA ASP A 289 8.26 10.12 1.62
C ASP A 289 8.27 8.96 0.63
N ARG A 290 9.32 8.12 0.65
CA ARG A 290 9.42 7.01 -0.28
C ARG A 290 10.10 5.80 0.30
N THR A 291 9.51 4.64 0.02
CA THR A 291 10.01 3.34 0.42
C THR A 291 10.01 2.38 -0.76
N PHE A 292 11.12 1.68 -0.94
CA PHE A 292 11.32 0.66 -1.96
C PHE A 292 11.83 -0.62 -1.29
N LEU A 293 11.17 -1.75 -1.55
CA LEU A 293 11.55 -3.06 -1.03
C LEU A 293 11.53 -4.07 -2.17
N ARG A 294 12.71 -4.59 -2.54
CA ARG A 294 12.85 -5.65 -3.55
C ARG A 294 13.20 -6.96 -2.90
N LEU A 295 12.43 -7.99 -3.24
CA LEU A 295 12.55 -9.34 -2.69
C LEU A 295 12.89 -10.35 -3.78
N SER A 296 13.71 -11.34 -3.46
CA SER A 296 13.71 -12.62 -4.18
C SER A 296 12.75 -13.59 -3.52
N ILE A 297 12.02 -14.33 -4.35
CA ILE A 297 11.06 -15.36 -3.93
C ILE A 297 11.50 -16.68 -4.59
N ASN A 298 12.06 -17.60 -3.80
CA ASN A 298 12.59 -18.85 -4.30
C ASN A 298 11.91 -20.03 -3.62
N ASP A 299 11.66 -21.09 -4.39
CA ASP A 299 11.30 -22.37 -3.80
C ASP A 299 12.55 -22.91 -3.09
N SER A 300 12.39 -23.41 -1.87
CA SER A 300 13.48 -24.14 -1.21
C SER A 300 13.77 -25.38 -2.06
N THR A 301 14.94 -25.41 -2.67
CA THR A 301 15.50 -26.70 -3.15
C THR A 301 15.88 -27.49 -1.90
N LEU A 302 15.08 -28.52 -1.59
CA LEU A 302 15.49 -29.61 -0.67
C LEU A 302 16.63 -30.38 -1.26
#